data_b4d00af1e9de7ab3301c0d06291be7c0
#
_entry.id   b4d00af1e9de7ab3301c0d06291be7c0
#
_cell.length_a   1.000
_cell.length_b   1.000
_cell.length_c   1.000
_cell.angle_alpha   90.00
_cell.angle_beta   90.00
_cell.angle_gamma   90.00
#
_symmetry.space_group_name_H-M   'P 1'
#
loop_
_entity.id
_entity.type
_entity.pdbx_description
1 polymer ?
#
loop_
_entity_poly.entity_id
_entity_poly.type
_entity_poly.pdbx_seq_one_letter_code
_entity_poly.pdbx_strand_id
1 'polypeptide(L)'
;MSETQSRYNPLASVLRLLTVFALSMLVAGCSWFSWIPGIGDDDEDEESKEPAKLVSFTTELDIDRDWKVKVGEGLGKKYLRINPGVVADRIIAADGYGAVVAVDRFTGKRIWQAQFDKAAGKGFSLSGFLDRSDPSFVSGGVGIGEGLALLGTTRGDVVA
;
A
#
# COMPACT_ATOMS: atom_id res chain seq x y z
N MET A 1 -13.47 64.05 9.88
CA MET A 1 -13.25 63.32 11.15
C MET A 1 -14.57 62.74 11.53
N SER A 2 -14.79 61.44 11.26
CA SER A 2 -15.98 60.68 11.66
C SER A 2 -15.51 59.47 12.43
N GLU A 3 -15.63 59.55 13.76
CA GLU A 3 -15.36 58.46 14.69
C GLU A 3 -16.45 57.42 14.54
N THR A 4 -16.05 56.23 14.08
CA THR A 4 -16.93 55.01 14.11
C THR A 4 -16.90 54.44 15.52
N GLN A 5 -17.81 54.83 16.36
CA GLN A 5 -18.03 54.15 17.67
C GLN A 5 -18.51 52.70 17.42
N SER A 6 -17.60 51.78 17.62
CA SER A 6 -17.92 50.37 17.68
C SER A 6 -18.79 50.12 18.92
N ARG A 7 -20.09 49.90 18.73
CA ARG A 7 -21.01 49.50 19.80
C ARG A 7 -20.63 48.11 20.33
N TYR A 8 -19.99 48.09 21.46
CA TYR A 8 -19.70 46.85 22.19
C TYR A 8 -21.02 46.22 22.66
N ASN A 9 -21.44 45.15 22.03
CA ASN A 9 -22.63 44.39 22.44
C ASN A 9 -22.18 43.27 23.40
N PRO A 10 -22.39 43.41 24.71
CA PRO A 10 -21.94 42.42 25.69
C PRO A 10 -22.61 41.06 25.47
N LEU A 11 -23.84 41.02 24.97
CA LEU A 11 -24.59 39.81 24.64
C LEU A 11 -23.90 39.01 23.50
N ALA A 12 -23.38 39.71 22.48
CA ALA A 12 -22.68 39.04 21.36
C ALA A 12 -21.33 38.45 21.80
N SER A 13 -20.67 39.08 22.77
CA SER A 13 -19.41 38.56 23.32
C SER A 13 -19.64 37.32 24.20
N VAL A 14 -20.69 37.32 25.00
CA VAL A 14 -21.06 36.15 25.81
C VAL A 14 -21.48 34.97 24.92
N LEU A 15 -22.24 35.25 23.86
CA LEU A 15 -22.65 34.20 22.93
C LEU A 15 -21.45 33.57 22.20
N ARG A 16 -20.45 34.39 21.78
CA ARG A 16 -19.21 33.89 21.18
C ARG A 16 -18.37 33.05 22.14
N LEU A 17 -18.27 33.45 23.40
CA LEU A 17 -17.58 32.67 24.41
C LEU A 17 -18.25 31.33 24.68
N LEU A 18 -19.61 31.30 24.74
CA LEU A 18 -20.36 30.06 24.88
C LEU A 18 -20.21 29.13 23.68
N THR A 19 -20.17 29.66 22.47
CA THR A 19 -19.92 28.82 21.25
C THR A 19 -18.50 28.22 21.22
N VAL A 20 -17.49 29.00 21.59
CA VAL A 20 -16.10 28.50 21.67
C VAL A 20 -15.96 27.44 22.77
N PHE A 21 -16.61 27.65 23.92
CA PHE A 21 -16.62 26.69 25.03
C PHE A 21 -17.34 25.38 24.66
N ALA A 22 -18.48 25.47 23.97
CA ALA A 22 -19.21 24.30 23.48
C ALA A 22 -18.43 23.53 22.44
N LEU A 23 -17.69 24.25 21.55
CA LEU A 23 -16.85 23.62 20.53
C LEU A 23 -15.61 22.93 21.14
N SER A 24 -15.03 23.51 22.21
CA SER A 24 -13.90 22.88 22.91
C SER A 24 -14.30 21.62 23.68
N MET A 25 -15.54 21.55 24.20
CA MET A 25 -16.06 20.34 24.82
C MET A 25 -16.27 19.18 23.83
N LEU A 26 -16.59 19.48 22.57
CA LEU A 26 -16.72 18.45 21.53
C LEU A 26 -15.39 17.78 21.14
N VAL A 27 -14.27 18.49 21.29
CA VAL A 27 -12.94 17.95 20.96
C VAL A 27 -12.35 17.13 22.12
N ALA A 28 -12.73 17.40 23.36
CA ALA A 28 -12.28 16.68 24.55
C ALA A 28 -13.05 15.37 24.83
N GLY A 29 -14.03 15.04 23.99
CA GLY A 29 -15.04 14.00 24.24
C GLY A 29 -14.56 12.55 24.21
N CYS A 30 -13.32 12.24 23.80
CA CYS A 30 -12.86 10.84 23.70
C CYS A 30 -12.37 10.21 25.01
N SER A 31 -12.12 10.99 26.07
CA SER A 31 -11.60 10.44 27.33
C SER A 31 -12.60 10.46 28.51
N TRP A 32 -13.77 11.08 28.33
CA TRP A 32 -14.75 11.23 29.41
C TRP A 32 -15.58 9.97 29.68
N PHE A 33 -15.68 9.05 28.71
CA PHE A 33 -16.53 7.86 28.81
C PHE A 33 -15.84 6.61 29.39
N SER A 34 -14.53 6.68 29.70
CA SER A 34 -13.78 5.52 30.23
C SER A 34 -14.14 5.14 31.69
N TRP A 35 -14.98 5.94 32.37
CA TRP A 35 -15.40 5.63 33.75
C TRP A 35 -16.75 4.88 33.85
N ILE A 36 -17.43 4.66 32.71
CA ILE A 36 -18.70 3.92 32.70
C ILE A 36 -18.39 2.42 32.63
N PRO A 37 -18.71 1.62 33.68
CA PRO A 37 -18.53 0.19 33.66
C PRO A 37 -19.40 -0.43 32.54
N GLY A 38 -18.77 -1.12 31.58
CA GLY A 38 -19.45 -1.80 30.47
C GLY A 38 -19.37 -1.11 29.10
N ILE A 39 -18.63 0.00 28.96
CA ILE A 39 -18.30 0.61 27.68
C ILE A 39 -16.77 0.68 27.59
N GLY A 40 -16.17 -0.34 26.98
CA GLY A 40 -14.73 -0.37 26.71
C GLY A 40 -13.94 -1.53 27.32
N ASP A 41 -14.58 -2.39 28.08
CA ASP A 41 -13.96 -3.64 28.57
C ASP A 41 -14.34 -4.80 27.64
N ASP A 42 -14.07 -4.65 26.35
CA ASP A 42 -13.82 -5.81 25.49
C ASP A 42 -12.35 -6.22 25.67
N ASP A 43 -11.96 -6.52 26.89
CA ASP A 43 -10.80 -7.34 27.21
C ASP A 43 -11.11 -8.81 26.83
N GLU A 44 -11.71 -9.00 25.64
CA GLU A 44 -11.74 -10.29 25.01
C GLU A 44 -10.32 -10.59 24.54
N ASP A 45 -9.57 -11.23 25.44
CA ASP A 45 -8.41 -12.08 25.17
C ASP A 45 -7.53 -11.60 24.01
N GLU A 46 -6.78 -10.49 24.20
CA GLU A 46 -5.70 -10.11 23.27
C GLU A 46 -4.68 -11.26 23.11
N GLU A 47 -4.65 -12.17 24.07
CA GLU A 47 -3.85 -13.40 24.04
C GLU A 47 -4.22 -14.31 22.87
N SER A 48 -5.47 -14.25 22.38
CA SER A 48 -5.93 -15.06 21.23
C SER A 48 -5.52 -14.47 19.86
N LYS A 49 -5.07 -13.21 19.81
CA LYS A 49 -4.65 -12.52 18.57
C LYS A 49 -3.16 -12.61 18.32
N GLU A 50 -2.37 -12.99 19.31
CA GLU A 50 -0.95 -13.21 19.11
C GLU A 50 -0.74 -14.48 18.27
N PRO A 51 0.10 -14.41 17.22
CA PRO A 51 0.47 -15.61 16.47
C PRO A 51 1.08 -16.65 17.41
N ALA A 52 0.70 -17.90 17.25
CA ALA A 52 1.26 -18.98 18.04
C ALA A 52 2.80 -18.95 17.98
N LYS A 53 3.43 -19.10 19.13
CA LYS A 53 4.90 -19.16 19.20
C LYS A 53 5.41 -20.34 18.39
N LEU A 54 6.36 -20.09 17.51
CA LEU A 54 6.99 -21.14 16.74
C LEU A 54 7.73 -22.08 17.71
N VAL A 55 7.42 -23.37 17.62
CA VAL A 55 8.20 -24.39 18.33
C VAL A 55 9.53 -24.60 17.63
N SER A 56 10.58 -24.79 18.40
CA SER A 56 11.89 -25.17 17.85
C SER A 56 11.79 -26.57 17.25
N PHE A 57 12.26 -26.72 16.04
CA PHE A 57 12.35 -28.03 15.38
C PHE A 57 13.78 -28.24 14.88
N THR A 58 14.18 -29.48 14.76
CA THR A 58 15.46 -29.83 14.16
C THR A 58 15.34 -29.71 12.65
N THR A 59 16.26 -28.96 12.04
CA THR A 59 16.32 -28.81 10.58
C THR A 59 16.68 -30.16 9.95
N GLU A 60 15.81 -30.70 9.11
CA GLU A 60 16.05 -31.96 8.39
C GLU A 60 16.78 -31.72 7.06
N LEU A 61 16.63 -30.53 6.49
CA LEU A 61 17.26 -30.15 5.22
C LEU A 61 18.02 -28.84 5.43
N ASP A 62 19.26 -28.83 4.99
CA ASP A 62 20.06 -27.62 4.88
C ASP A 62 19.88 -27.03 3.48
N ILE A 63 19.26 -25.85 3.40
CA ILE A 63 18.94 -25.20 2.13
C ILE A 63 19.78 -23.95 2.02
N ASP A 64 20.78 -24.00 1.17
CA ASP A 64 21.60 -22.85 0.83
C ASP A 64 21.01 -22.02 -0.29
N ARG A 65 21.27 -20.73 -0.23
CA ARG A 65 20.86 -19.80 -1.26
C ARG A 65 21.99 -19.59 -2.26
N ASP A 66 21.84 -20.11 -3.48
CA ASP A 66 22.83 -19.93 -4.54
C ASP A 66 22.92 -18.46 -5.00
N TRP A 67 21.78 -17.82 -5.22
CA TRP A 67 21.75 -16.43 -5.67
C TRP A 67 20.47 -15.70 -5.28
N LYS A 68 20.47 -14.36 -5.41
CA LYS A 68 19.33 -13.48 -5.18
C LYS A 68 19.35 -12.33 -6.17
N VAL A 69 18.20 -12.06 -6.79
CA VAL A 69 18.01 -10.91 -7.71
C VAL A 69 16.81 -10.11 -7.27
N LYS A 70 16.94 -8.78 -7.32
CA LYS A 70 15.85 -7.85 -7.13
C LYS A 70 15.20 -7.54 -8.48
N VAL A 71 13.87 -7.64 -8.54
CA VAL A 71 13.04 -7.30 -9.70
C VAL A 71 12.23 -6.07 -9.36
N GLY A 72 12.54 -4.93 -9.99
CA GLY A 72 11.83 -3.68 -9.84
C GLY A 72 11.56 -3.25 -8.38
N GLU A 73 10.36 -2.71 -8.13
CA GLU A 73 9.91 -2.20 -6.84
C GLU A 73 9.03 -3.19 -6.06
N GLY A 74 8.74 -4.35 -6.65
CA GLY A 74 7.93 -5.39 -6.03
C GLY A 74 6.46 -5.37 -6.47
N LEU A 75 5.57 -5.90 -5.62
CA LEU A 75 4.17 -6.14 -5.99
C LEU A 75 3.22 -4.96 -5.68
N GLY A 76 3.72 -3.92 -5.00
CA GLY A 76 2.89 -2.81 -4.54
C GLY A 76 2.00 -3.18 -3.36
N LYS A 77 0.92 -2.40 -3.17
CA LYS A 77 -0.05 -2.62 -2.08
C LYS A 77 -1.16 -3.63 -2.44
N LYS A 78 -1.20 -4.09 -3.68
CA LYS A 78 -2.19 -5.08 -4.12
C LYS A 78 -1.68 -6.48 -3.80
N TYR A 79 -2.59 -7.36 -3.40
CA TYR A 79 -2.32 -8.77 -3.19
C TYR A 79 -2.25 -9.50 -4.54
N LEU A 80 -1.23 -9.19 -5.33
CA LEU A 80 -1.02 -9.78 -6.65
C LEU A 80 -0.17 -11.05 -6.54
N ARG A 81 -0.53 -12.05 -7.32
CA ARG A 81 0.27 -13.26 -7.50
C ARG A 81 0.94 -13.21 -8.86
N ILE A 82 2.04 -12.49 -8.96
CA ILE A 82 2.85 -12.43 -10.18
C ILE A 82 3.86 -13.56 -10.11
N ASN A 83 3.53 -14.69 -10.75
CA ASN A 83 4.45 -15.83 -10.82
C ASN A 83 5.50 -15.58 -11.90
N PRO A 84 6.77 -15.89 -11.64
CA PRO A 84 7.80 -15.88 -12.66
C PRO A 84 7.58 -17.02 -13.66
N GLY A 85 7.94 -16.78 -14.90
CA GLY A 85 7.99 -17.80 -15.93
C GLY A 85 9.38 -18.42 -16.02
N VAL A 86 9.45 -19.74 -16.16
CA VAL A 86 10.73 -20.46 -16.33
C VAL A 86 10.75 -21.11 -17.69
N VAL A 87 11.78 -20.82 -18.48
CA VAL A 87 11.98 -21.41 -19.81
C VAL A 87 13.46 -21.71 -20.02
N ALA A 88 13.75 -22.97 -20.32
CA ALA A 88 15.13 -23.45 -20.54
C ALA A 88 16.11 -23.00 -19.43
N ASP A 89 17.05 -22.14 -19.77
CA ASP A 89 18.11 -21.60 -18.91
C ASP A 89 17.72 -20.26 -18.23
N ARG A 90 16.48 -19.79 -18.39
CA ARG A 90 16.05 -18.43 -17.97
C ARG A 90 14.88 -18.44 -17.04
N ILE A 91 14.88 -17.48 -16.15
CA ILE A 91 13.73 -17.10 -15.35
C ILE A 91 13.33 -15.67 -15.73
N ILE A 92 12.07 -15.47 -16.11
CA ILE A 92 11.52 -14.15 -16.43
C ILE A 92 10.55 -13.77 -15.32
N ALA A 93 10.82 -12.66 -14.69
CA ALA A 93 10.01 -12.15 -13.58
C ALA A 93 9.62 -10.70 -13.80
N ALA A 94 8.45 -10.33 -13.34
CA ALA A 94 7.93 -8.97 -13.43
C ALA A 94 7.58 -8.44 -12.04
N ASP A 95 7.54 -7.11 -11.91
CA ASP A 95 6.98 -6.43 -10.75
C ASP A 95 5.57 -5.90 -11.04
N GLY A 96 4.93 -5.33 -10.02
CA GLY A 96 3.60 -4.72 -10.16
C GLY A 96 3.59 -3.42 -10.97
N TYR A 97 4.75 -2.82 -11.24
CA TYR A 97 4.91 -1.50 -11.84
C TYR A 97 5.45 -1.54 -13.28
N GLY A 98 5.61 -2.74 -13.84
CA GLY A 98 5.98 -2.95 -15.24
C GLY A 98 7.46 -3.16 -15.48
N ALA A 99 8.28 -3.34 -14.47
CA ALA A 99 9.64 -3.81 -14.65
C ALA A 99 9.62 -5.31 -14.93
N VAL A 100 10.30 -5.73 -15.98
CA VAL A 100 10.47 -7.15 -16.36
C VAL A 100 11.95 -7.45 -16.50
N VAL A 101 12.38 -8.54 -15.89
CA VAL A 101 13.77 -8.95 -15.86
C VAL A 101 13.89 -10.41 -16.27
N ALA A 102 14.79 -10.72 -17.19
CA ALA A 102 15.21 -12.08 -17.45
C ALA A 102 16.58 -12.32 -16.81
N VAL A 103 16.69 -13.42 -16.10
CA VAL A 103 17.91 -13.85 -15.43
C VAL A 103 18.29 -15.27 -15.84
N ASP A 104 19.56 -15.56 -15.85
CA ASP A 104 20.07 -16.91 -15.96
C ASP A 104 19.66 -17.69 -14.71
N ARG A 105 19.05 -18.85 -14.91
CA ARG A 105 18.44 -19.60 -13.83
C ARG A 105 19.48 -20.23 -12.87
N PHE A 106 20.69 -20.45 -13.32
CA PHE A 106 21.73 -21.11 -12.54
C PHE A 106 22.60 -20.11 -11.78
N THR A 107 22.89 -18.97 -12.39
CA THR A 107 23.81 -17.98 -11.85
C THR A 107 23.11 -16.73 -11.28
N GLY A 108 21.82 -16.53 -11.59
CA GLY A 108 21.09 -15.31 -11.24
C GLY A 108 21.56 -14.08 -12.02
N LYS A 109 22.46 -14.23 -13.00
CA LYS A 109 22.96 -13.11 -13.79
C LYS A 109 21.87 -12.56 -14.68
N ARG A 110 21.68 -11.24 -14.66
CA ARG A 110 20.70 -10.56 -15.50
C ARG A 110 21.08 -10.65 -16.97
N ILE A 111 20.17 -11.17 -17.80
CA ILE A 111 20.31 -11.29 -19.24
C ILE A 111 19.81 -10.02 -19.91
N TRP A 112 18.57 -9.62 -19.59
CA TRP A 112 17.98 -8.36 -20.05
C TRP A 112 16.97 -7.82 -19.03
N GLN A 113 16.61 -6.57 -19.21
CA GLN A 113 15.57 -5.88 -18.45
C GLN A 113 14.78 -4.96 -19.38
N ALA A 114 13.48 -4.93 -19.20
CA ALA A 114 12.57 -4.00 -19.86
C ALA A 114 11.72 -3.28 -18.81
N GLN A 115 11.26 -2.09 -19.15
CA GLN A 115 10.31 -1.33 -18.37
C GLN A 115 9.13 -0.98 -19.27
N PHE A 116 7.97 -1.50 -18.94
CA PHE A 116 6.73 -1.09 -19.59
C PHE A 116 6.21 0.14 -18.87
N ASP A 117 6.18 1.26 -19.57
CA ASP A 117 5.57 2.46 -19.03
C ASP A 117 4.07 2.21 -18.83
N LYS A 118 3.57 2.67 -17.70
CA LYS A 118 2.14 2.89 -17.53
C LYS A 118 1.68 3.64 -18.75
N ALA A 119 0.89 3.03 -19.64
CA ALA A 119 0.39 3.71 -20.80
C ALA A 119 -0.27 5.01 -20.35
N ALA A 120 0.39 6.06 -20.69
CA ALA A 120 0.30 7.37 -20.10
C ALA A 120 -1.12 7.93 -20.19
N GLY A 121 -1.79 7.98 -19.06
CA GLY A 121 -2.59 9.15 -18.78
C GLY A 121 -1.66 10.26 -18.28
N LYS A 122 -0.88 10.85 -19.16
CA LYS A 122 -0.15 12.10 -18.91
C LYS A 122 -1.13 13.26 -18.87
N GLY A 123 -1.98 13.30 -17.85
CA GLY A 123 -2.72 14.47 -17.48
C GLY A 123 -2.32 14.82 -16.05
N PHE A 124 -1.88 16.04 -15.81
CA PHE A 124 -1.79 16.56 -14.46
C PHE A 124 -3.20 16.55 -13.88
N SER A 125 -3.51 15.53 -13.10
CA SER A 125 -4.80 15.39 -12.44
C SER A 125 -4.60 15.67 -10.96
N LEU A 126 -5.27 16.70 -10.45
CA LEU A 126 -5.37 16.94 -9.02
C LEU A 126 -5.95 15.73 -8.28
N SER A 127 -6.76 14.91 -8.95
CA SER A 127 -7.26 13.65 -8.38
C SER A 127 -6.14 12.66 -8.09
N GLY A 128 -5.06 12.64 -8.86
CA GLY A 128 -3.89 11.79 -8.61
C GLY A 128 -3.13 12.14 -7.32
N PHE A 129 -3.21 13.39 -6.86
CA PHE A 129 -2.62 13.80 -5.58
C PHE A 129 -3.49 13.36 -4.38
N LEU A 130 -4.81 13.31 -4.58
CA LEU A 130 -5.78 12.89 -3.56
C LEU A 130 -6.07 11.40 -3.61
N ASP A 131 -5.77 10.74 -4.72
CA ASP A 131 -5.97 9.32 -4.92
C ASP A 131 -4.79 8.55 -4.29
N ARG A 132 -5.06 7.95 -3.15
CA ARG A 132 -4.14 7.02 -2.46
C ARG A 132 -4.12 5.65 -3.11
N SER A 133 -4.62 5.50 -4.34
CA SER A 133 -4.61 4.24 -5.05
C SER A 133 -3.18 3.81 -5.38
N ASP A 134 -2.94 2.52 -5.28
CA ASP A 134 -1.67 1.93 -5.64
C ASP A 134 -1.46 2.06 -7.16
N PRO A 135 -0.37 2.70 -7.62
CA PRO A 135 -0.09 2.87 -9.04
C PRO A 135 0.34 1.58 -9.77
N SER A 136 0.38 0.43 -9.09
CA SER A 136 0.69 -0.83 -9.74
C SER A 136 -0.36 -1.19 -10.79
N PHE A 137 0.10 -1.64 -11.98
CA PHE A 137 -0.79 -1.93 -13.10
C PHE A 137 -0.63 -3.33 -13.69
N VAL A 138 0.43 -4.06 -13.40
CA VAL A 138 0.58 -5.46 -13.77
C VAL A 138 -0.26 -6.32 -12.84
N SER A 139 -1.10 -7.19 -13.37
CA SER A 139 -2.05 -7.99 -12.58
C SER A 139 -1.87 -9.49 -12.73
N GLY A 140 -1.16 -9.93 -13.77
CA GLY A 140 -0.98 -11.34 -14.07
C GLY A 140 0.48 -11.79 -13.98
N GLY A 141 0.68 -13.09 -13.86
CA GLY A 141 2.02 -13.69 -13.94
C GLY A 141 2.60 -13.63 -15.35
N VAL A 142 3.86 -14.02 -15.49
CA VAL A 142 4.53 -14.07 -16.76
C VAL A 142 4.12 -15.33 -17.52
N GLY A 143 3.37 -15.16 -18.61
CA GLY A 143 3.14 -16.20 -19.60
C GLY A 143 4.32 -16.29 -20.56
N ILE A 144 4.71 -17.49 -20.96
CA ILE A 144 5.80 -17.70 -21.93
C ILE A 144 5.30 -18.61 -23.04
N GLY A 145 5.48 -18.17 -24.27
CA GLY A 145 5.15 -18.96 -25.45
C GLY A 145 5.71 -18.35 -26.71
N GLU A 146 6.07 -19.17 -27.69
CA GLU A 146 6.57 -18.75 -29.01
C GLU A 146 7.74 -17.74 -28.96
N GLY A 147 8.58 -17.81 -27.94
CA GLY A 147 9.69 -16.87 -27.73
C GLY A 147 9.31 -15.52 -27.12
N LEU A 148 8.04 -15.34 -26.76
CA LEU A 148 7.52 -14.11 -26.15
C LEU A 148 7.29 -14.30 -24.66
N ALA A 149 7.45 -13.21 -23.89
CA ALA A 149 7.03 -13.10 -22.51
C ALA A 149 5.79 -12.20 -22.44
N LEU A 150 4.67 -12.73 -21.97
CA LEU A 150 3.36 -12.06 -21.94
C LEU A 150 3.00 -11.64 -20.52
N LEU A 151 2.49 -10.44 -20.37
CA LEU A 151 2.04 -9.87 -19.11
C LEU A 151 0.64 -9.29 -19.25
N GLY A 152 -0.24 -9.60 -18.29
CA GLY A 152 -1.57 -8.98 -18.19
C GLY A 152 -1.53 -7.71 -17.34
N THR A 153 -2.32 -6.70 -17.74
CA THR A 153 -2.46 -5.47 -16.98
C THR A 153 -3.82 -5.39 -16.28
N THR A 154 -3.93 -4.51 -15.28
CA THR A 154 -5.19 -4.24 -14.57
C THR A 154 -6.26 -3.60 -15.46
N ARG A 155 -5.90 -3.12 -16.64
CA ARG A 155 -6.82 -2.57 -17.62
C ARG A 155 -7.33 -3.59 -18.64
N GLY A 156 -6.85 -4.84 -18.56
CA GLY A 156 -7.20 -5.89 -19.49
C GLY A 156 -6.31 -5.95 -20.74
N ASP A 157 -5.25 -5.14 -20.79
CA ASP A 157 -4.29 -5.21 -21.89
C ASP A 157 -3.32 -6.37 -21.67
N VAL A 158 -2.80 -6.93 -22.75
CA VAL A 158 -1.70 -7.90 -22.76
C VAL A 158 -0.49 -7.25 -23.44
N VAL A 159 0.65 -7.32 -22.77
CA VAL A 159 1.93 -6.80 -23.26
C VAL A 159 2.86 -7.96 -23.53
N ALA A 160 3.59 -7.91 -24.66
CA ALA A 160 4.56 -8.94 -25.09
C ALA A 160 5.90 -8.31 -25.46
#